data_8ffbfba9d9a79ddf036b9d8dc1eb623b
#
_entry.id   8ffbfba9d9a79ddf036b9d8dc1eb623b
#
_cell.length_a   1.000
_cell.length_b   1.000
_cell.length_c   1.000
_cell.angle_alpha   90.00
_cell.angle_beta   90.00
_cell.angle_gamma   90.00
#
_symmetry.space_group_name_H-M   'P 1'
#
loop_
_entity.id
_entity.type
_entity.pdbx_description
1 polymer ?
#
loop_
_entity_poly.entity_id
_entity_poly.type
_entity_poly.pdbx_seq_one_letter_code
_entity_poly.pdbx_strand_id
1 'polypeptide(L)'
;MSFIDDQDAARRARAQDVALFRYRLIAPALEAGLTGRQRGRVVRGIAGKVHAGPAGRGVQVSRKSLDRWIRAYRAGGFEGLLPAARHVQPRTEPSVLELASALKKENPERTAAQVARVIAAHGGWAPSERTLQRHFVREEIATPRGGVVHGRFEAEAPNLLWTGDVLHGPVVAGRKTYLFAFIDDHSRLITGFRWGFSEDSLHLAEALKRAIAIRGVPSRLYVDNGACFSDEALPKYCAKLGINLVHSPPYRPQGRGKIERWFETVRAQFLAGVSPDGKPAPGRRVVAGLDELNGLFHTWAEHDYHLRPHSETGATPLARWAACSPRRVSGPELDAAFLWEAQRSVHAATATIRFHGNVYEVDAQLAGRKVTLTYSPFDLAGAAIPLRVSYRGKPYGIARPHVIRRHAHPKVKTPLPRPGEPGEPTGISYLDLLEARRTAADGAAYSIRYHDLGGEGHDGQAAAEGDRS
;
A
#
# COMPACT_ATOMS: atom_id res chain seq x y z
N MET A 1 -13.02 -12.41 -31.03
CA MET A 1 -14.21 -13.16 -30.59
C MET A 1 -14.63 -12.58 -29.24
N SER A 2 -15.88 -12.08 -29.18
CA SER A 2 -16.38 -11.37 -28.00
C SER A 2 -16.76 -12.38 -26.91
N PHE A 3 -16.55 -12.03 -25.62
CA PHE A 3 -17.00 -12.81 -24.45
C PHE A 3 -18.50 -13.12 -24.44
N ILE A 4 -19.28 -12.33 -25.17
CA ILE A 4 -20.72 -12.51 -25.39
C ILE A 4 -20.98 -13.66 -26.37
N ASP A 5 -20.18 -13.79 -27.45
CA ASP A 5 -20.29 -14.87 -28.43
C ASP A 5 -20.02 -16.22 -27.79
N ASP A 6 -19.05 -16.31 -26.88
CA ASP A 6 -18.74 -17.53 -26.14
C ASP A 6 -19.86 -17.93 -25.16
N GLN A 7 -20.50 -16.96 -24.51
CA GLN A 7 -21.63 -17.23 -23.60
C GLN A 7 -22.87 -17.71 -24.36
N ASP A 8 -23.14 -17.12 -25.52
CA ASP A 8 -24.29 -17.52 -26.36
C ASP A 8 -24.04 -18.88 -27.04
N ALA A 9 -22.82 -19.18 -27.45
CA ALA A 9 -22.41 -20.49 -27.92
C ALA A 9 -22.57 -21.55 -26.83
N ALA A 10 -22.11 -21.27 -25.59
CA ALA A 10 -22.27 -22.16 -24.46
C ALA A 10 -23.75 -22.38 -24.06
N ARG A 11 -24.60 -21.35 -24.19
CA ARG A 11 -26.05 -21.47 -23.98
C ARG A 11 -26.70 -22.34 -25.01
N ARG A 12 -26.36 -22.17 -26.32
CA ARG A 12 -26.86 -23.00 -27.40
C ARG A 12 -26.46 -24.46 -27.23
N ALA A 13 -25.21 -24.71 -26.90
CA ALA A 13 -24.72 -26.06 -26.60
C ALA A 13 -25.52 -26.73 -25.46
N ARG A 14 -25.73 -26.03 -24.34
CA ARG A 14 -26.54 -26.54 -23.21
C ARG A 14 -28.00 -26.79 -23.61
N ALA A 15 -28.58 -25.94 -24.46
CA ALA A 15 -29.94 -26.10 -24.94
C ALA A 15 -30.04 -27.34 -25.82
N GLN A 16 -29.05 -27.60 -26.68
CA GLN A 16 -28.95 -28.82 -27.51
C GLN A 16 -28.81 -30.07 -26.65
N ASP A 17 -27.96 -30.08 -25.63
CA ASP A 17 -27.81 -31.19 -24.68
C ASP A 17 -29.12 -31.56 -24.00
N VAL A 18 -29.88 -30.51 -23.58
CA VAL A 18 -31.21 -30.72 -22.99
C VAL A 18 -32.20 -31.28 -24.03
N ALA A 19 -32.16 -30.82 -25.26
CA ALA A 19 -33.04 -31.35 -26.35
C ALA A 19 -32.70 -32.77 -26.70
N LEU A 20 -31.40 -33.12 -26.78
CA LEU A 20 -30.91 -34.53 -26.98
C LEU A 20 -31.36 -35.44 -25.85
N PHE A 21 -31.24 -35.02 -24.61
CA PHE A 21 -31.75 -35.74 -23.46
C PHE A 21 -33.26 -36.03 -23.59
N ARG A 22 -34.05 -34.99 -23.89
CA ARG A 22 -35.51 -35.13 -24.08
C ARG A 22 -35.82 -36.10 -25.22
N TYR A 23 -35.10 -35.98 -26.36
CA TYR A 23 -35.28 -36.85 -27.51
C TYR A 23 -35.00 -38.30 -27.17
N ARG A 24 -33.86 -38.60 -26.51
CA ARG A 24 -33.49 -39.98 -26.10
C ARG A 24 -34.58 -40.61 -25.25
N LEU A 25 -35.23 -39.87 -24.38
CA LEU A 25 -36.31 -40.39 -23.53
C LEU A 25 -37.59 -40.69 -24.30
N ILE A 26 -37.95 -39.82 -25.27
CA ILE A 26 -39.21 -40.00 -26.03
C ILE A 26 -39.07 -40.86 -27.27
N ALA A 27 -37.85 -41.08 -27.78
CA ALA A 27 -37.60 -41.85 -29.02
C ALA A 27 -38.30 -43.20 -29.03
N PRO A 28 -38.31 -44.06 -27.98
CA PRO A 28 -39.04 -45.33 -28.01
C PRO A 28 -40.57 -45.17 -28.12
N ALA A 29 -41.13 -44.02 -27.74
CA ALA A 29 -42.55 -43.70 -27.81
C ALA A 29 -42.95 -43.06 -29.15
N LEU A 30 -41.97 -42.71 -30.02
CA LEU A 30 -42.17 -42.14 -31.35
C LEU A 30 -42.23 -43.19 -32.44
N GLU A 31 -41.91 -44.45 -32.18
CA GLU A 31 -41.91 -45.54 -33.14
C GLU A 31 -43.21 -45.64 -33.93
N ALA A 32 -43.08 -45.76 -35.25
CA ALA A 32 -44.22 -45.91 -36.14
C ALA A 32 -44.90 -47.25 -35.92
N GLY A 33 -46.24 -47.27 -35.80
CA GLY A 33 -47.02 -48.48 -35.57
C GLY A 33 -47.46 -48.71 -34.13
N LEU A 34 -46.97 -47.97 -33.17
CA LEU A 34 -47.44 -48.10 -31.78
C LEU A 34 -48.88 -47.59 -31.62
N THR A 35 -49.74 -48.48 -31.12
CA THR A 35 -51.09 -48.10 -30.70
C THR A 35 -51.05 -47.15 -29.50
N GLY A 36 -52.14 -46.38 -29.27
CA GLY A 36 -52.20 -45.47 -28.11
C GLY A 36 -51.98 -46.19 -26.77
N ARG A 37 -52.45 -47.44 -26.61
CA ARG A 37 -52.23 -48.26 -25.43
C ARG A 37 -50.75 -48.66 -25.25
N GLN A 38 -50.11 -49.08 -26.32
CA GLN A 38 -48.68 -49.47 -26.32
C GLN A 38 -47.80 -48.27 -26.01
N ARG A 39 -48.02 -47.12 -26.65
CA ARG A 39 -47.31 -45.86 -26.34
C ARG A 39 -47.50 -45.45 -24.89
N GLY A 40 -48.72 -45.53 -24.35
CA GLY A 40 -48.97 -45.24 -22.94
C GLY A 40 -48.23 -46.15 -21.98
N ARG A 41 -47.98 -47.42 -22.37
CA ARG A 41 -47.16 -48.37 -21.60
C ARG A 41 -45.71 -48.00 -21.61
N VAL A 42 -45.13 -47.66 -22.76
CA VAL A 42 -43.76 -47.20 -22.95
C VAL A 42 -43.52 -45.93 -22.12
N VAL A 43 -44.39 -44.92 -22.22
CA VAL A 43 -44.26 -43.65 -21.46
C VAL A 43 -44.28 -43.87 -19.94
N ARG A 44 -45.18 -44.79 -19.45
CA ARG A 44 -45.20 -45.15 -18.03
C ARG A 44 -43.93 -45.82 -17.59
N GLY A 45 -43.37 -46.72 -18.43
CA GLY A 45 -42.09 -47.38 -18.14
C GLY A 45 -40.90 -46.43 -18.06
N ILE A 46 -40.89 -45.39 -18.91
CA ILE A 46 -39.87 -44.35 -18.85
C ILE A 46 -40.04 -43.46 -17.60
N ALA A 47 -41.26 -43.04 -17.26
CA ALA A 47 -41.55 -42.23 -16.09
C ALA A 47 -41.23 -42.88 -14.74
N GLY A 48 -41.26 -44.22 -14.70
CA GLY A 48 -40.90 -44.99 -13.51
C GLY A 48 -39.41 -45.20 -13.24
N LYS A 49 -38.54 -44.72 -14.16
CA LYS A 49 -37.09 -44.92 -14.06
C LYS A 49 -36.37 -43.60 -13.80
N VAL A 50 -35.20 -43.69 -13.18
CA VAL A 50 -34.26 -42.56 -13.07
C VAL A 50 -33.32 -42.60 -14.28
N HIS A 51 -33.15 -41.50 -14.98
CA HIS A 51 -32.34 -41.34 -16.17
C HIS A 51 -31.14 -40.44 -15.94
N ALA A 52 -30.01 -40.71 -16.60
CA ALA A 52 -28.87 -39.79 -16.58
C ALA A 52 -29.22 -38.49 -17.30
N GLY A 53 -29.32 -37.38 -16.60
CA GLY A 53 -29.61 -36.06 -17.16
C GLY A 53 -28.42 -35.42 -17.85
N PRO A 54 -28.58 -34.27 -18.52
CA PRO A 54 -27.52 -33.58 -19.28
C PRO A 54 -26.26 -33.25 -18.47
N ALA A 55 -26.39 -33.12 -17.16
CA ALA A 55 -25.26 -32.81 -16.22
C ALA A 55 -24.81 -34.05 -15.43
N GLY A 56 -25.12 -35.27 -15.89
CA GLY A 56 -24.76 -36.51 -15.21
C GLY A 56 -25.56 -36.83 -13.93
N ARG A 57 -26.52 -35.96 -13.53
CA ARG A 57 -27.39 -36.20 -12.37
C ARG A 57 -28.57 -37.07 -12.73
N GLY A 58 -28.93 -37.97 -11.82
CA GLY A 58 -30.13 -38.77 -11.99
C GLY A 58 -31.38 -37.86 -11.99
N VAL A 59 -32.19 -38.01 -13.06
CA VAL A 59 -33.43 -37.23 -13.23
C VAL A 59 -34.59 -38.18 -13.43
N GLN A 60 -35.65 -38.06 -12.65
CA GLN A 60 -36.93 -38.75 -12.87
C GLN A 60 -37.89 -37.77 -13.59
N VAL A 61 -38.45 -38.23 -14.71
CA VAL A 61 -39.30 -37.38 -15.56
C VAL A 61 -40.75 -37.83 -15.45
N SER A 62 -41.65 -36.90 -15.15
CA SER A 62 -43.05 -37.20 -15.01
C SER A 62 -43.68 -37.58 -16.40
N ARG A 63 -44.68 -38.44 -16.35
CA ARG A 63 -45.48 -38.80 -17.55
C ARG A 63 -45.97 -37.56 -18.29
N LYS A 64 -46.49 -36.55 -17.58
CA LYS A 64 -46.96 -35.30 -18.15
C LYS A 64 -45.87 -34.57 -18.94
N SER A 65 -44.64 -34.59 -18.51
CA SER A 65 -43.51 -34.00 -19.21
C SER A 65 -43.17 -34.79 -20.50
N LEU A 66 -43.15 -36.10 -20.44
CA LEU A 66 -42.92 -36.94 -21.63
C LEU A 66 -43.99 -36.75 -22.66
N ASP A 67 -45.25 -36.74 -22.29
CA ASP A 67 -46.40 -36.48 -23.19
C ASP A 67 -46.33 -35.09 -23.85
N ARG A 68 -45.86 -34.08 -23.10
CA ARG A 68 -45.61 -32.72 -23.62
C ARG A 68 -44.48 -32.70 -24.64
N TRP A 69 -43.37 -33.40 -24.36
CA TRP A 69 -42.22 -33.48 -25.28
C TRP A 69 -42.57 -34.26 -26.57
N ILE A 70 -43.33 -35.31 -26.47
CA ILE A 70 -43.82 -36.06 -27.64
C ILE A 70 -44.67 -35.14 -28.55
N ARG A 71 -45.57 -34.37 -27.96
CA ARG A 71 -46.38 -33.40 -28.72
C ARG A 71 -45.52 -32.30 -29.35
N ALA A 72 -44.57 -31.76 -28.60
CA ALA A 72 -43.67 -30.71 -29.08
C ALA A 72 -42.77 -31.24 -30.24
N TYR A 73 -42.27 -32.48 -30.13
CA TYR A 73 -41.50 -33.10 -31.22
C TYR A 73 -42.34 -33.36 -32.46
N ARG A 74 -43.59 -33.79 -32.31
CA ARG A 74 -44.49 -34.03 -33.46
C ARG A 74 -44.89 -32.74 -34.15
N ALA A 75 -44.95 -31.61 -33.43
CA ALA A 75 -45.32 -30.32 -34.01
C ALA A 75 -44.13 -29.60 -34.67
N GLY A 76 -42.92 -29.72 -34.15
CA GLY A 76 -41.77 -28.92 -34.59
C GLY A 76 -40.45 -29.70 -34.67
N GLY A 77 -40.49 -31.03 -34.71
CA GLY A 77 -39.29 -31.85 -34.79
C GLY A 77 -38.35 -31.67 -33.60
N PHE A 78 -37.07 -31.77 -33.81
CA PHE A 78 -36.04 -31.59 -32.78
C PHE A 78 -36.04 -30.21 -32.18
N GLU A 79 -36.31 -29.15 -32.98
CA GLU A 79 -36.42 -27.78 -32.57
C GLU A 79 -37.49 -27.57 -31.48
N GLY A 80 -38.58 -28.31 -31.54
CA GLY A 80 -39.65 -28.28 -30.53
C GLY A 80 -39.16 -28.80 -29.13
N LEU A 81 -38.06 -29.48 -29.07
CA LEU A 81 -37.47 -30.00 -27.81
C LEU A 81 -36.50 -29.02 -27.18
N LEU A 82 -36.06 -27.97 -27.86
CA LEU A 82 -35.20 -26.97 -27.27
C LEU A 82 -35.94 -26.24 -26.13
N PRO A 83 -35.27 -25.96 -25.01
CA PRO A 83 -35.88 -25.13 -23.98
C PRO A 83 -36.09 -23.72 -24.50
N ALA A 84 -37.30 -23.16 -24.35
CA ALA A 84 -37.56 -21.78 -24.70
C ALA A 84 -36.64 -20.85 -23.89
N ALA A 85 -36.10 -19.85 -24.57
CA ALA A 85 -35.35 -18.80 -23.91
C ALA A 85 -36.25 -18.12 -22.86
N ARG A 86 -35.79 -18.04 -21.60
CA ARG A 86 -36.51 -17.29 -20.58
C ARG A 86 -36.36 -15.81 -20.92
N HIS A 87 -37.40 -15.18 -21.39
CA HIS A 87 -37.54 -13.72 -21.43
C HIS A 87 -37.71 -13.24 -19.98
N VAL A 88 -36.60 -12.84 -19.36
CA VAL A 88 -36.68 -12.11 -18.09
C VAL A 88 -36.95 -10.66 -18.46
N GLN A 89 -38.16 -10.17 -18.18
CA GLN A 89 -38.41 -8.73 -18.28
C GLN A 89 -37.46 -8.00 -17.33
N PRO A 90 -36.73 -7.00 -17.82
CA PRO A 90 -35.86 -6.21 -16.95
C PRO A 90 -36.70 -5.58 -15.82
N ARG A 91 -36.28 -5.77 -14.58
CA ARG A 91 -36.95 -5.14 -13.42
C ARG A 91 -36.70 -3.64 -13.36
N THR A 92 -35.71 -3.14 -14.12
CA THR A 92 -35.35 -1.73 -14.18
C THR A 92 -36.04 -1.12 -15.39
N GLU A 93 -36.70 -0.01 -15.18
CA GLU A 93 -37.39 0.74 -16.21
C GLU A 93 -36.44 1.20 -17.33
N PRO A 94 -36.78 1.08 -18.62
CA PRO A 94 -35.91 1.46 -19.72
C PRO A 94 -35.42 2.91 -19.65
N SER A 95 -36.27 3.85 -19.26
CA SER A 95 -35.95 5.27 -19.08
C SER A 95 -34.78 5.51 -18.11
N VAL A 96 -34.72 4.74 -17.00
CA VAL A 96 -33.64 4.84 -16.02
C VAL A 96 -32.30 4.28 -16.57
N LEU A 97 -32.37 3.24 -17.42
CA LEU A 97 -31.19 2.70 -18.08
C LEU A 97 -30.68 3.64 -19.19
N GLU A 98 -31.58 4.31 -19.92
CA GLU A 98 -31.24 5.34 -20.91
C GLU A 98 -30.58 6.54 -20.23
N LEU A 99 -31.10 7.01 -19.09
CA LEU A 99 -30.48 8.05 -18.29
C LEU A 99 -29.11 7.62 -17.81
N ALA A 100 -28.96 6.37 -17.34
CA ALA A 100 -27.68 5.85 -16.95
C ALA A 100 -26.64 5.85 -18.07
N SER A 101 -27.08 5.46 -19.28
CA SER A 101 -26.25 5.48 -20.49
C SER A 101 -25.85 6.91 -20.87
N ALA A 102 -26.76 7.86 -20.79
CA ALA A 102 -26.52 9.28 -21.08
C ALA A 102 -25.48 9.85 -20.08
N LEU A 103 -25.66 9.62 -18.77
CA LEU A 103 -24.75 10.06 -17.73
C LEU A 103 -23.34 9.46 -17.87
N LYS A 104 -23.25 8.21 -18.33
CA LYS A 104 -21.97 7.55 -18.58
C LYS A 104 -21.30 8.06 -19.86
N LYS A 105 -22.06 8.35 -20.91
CA LYS A 105 -21.54 8.94 -22.16
C LYS A 105 -21.12 10.40 -21.97
N GLU A 106 -21.86 11.17 -21.17
CA GLU A 106 -21.48 12.54 -20.79
C GLU A 106 -20.13 12.64 -20.11
N ASN A 107 -19.87 11.75 -19.17
CA ASN A 107 -18.58 11.65 -18.50
C ASN A 107 -18.16 10.18 -18.40
N PRO A 108 -17.35 9.71 -19.35
CA PRO A 108 -16.87 8.33 -19.40
C PRO A 108 -16.05 7.88 -18.17
N GLU A 109 -15.48 8.80 -17.41
CA GLU A 109 -14.74 8.51 -16.17
C GLU A 109 -15.67 8.13 -15.00
N ARG A 110 -16.96 8.46 -15.05
CA ARG A 110 -17.90 8.11 -13.98
C ARG A 110 -17.95 6.60 -13.78
N THR A 111 -17.76 6.15 -12.55
CA THR A 111 -17.97 4.74 -12.17
C THR A 111 -19.46 4.41 -12.15
N ALA A 112 -19.83 3.12 -12.25
CA ALA A 112 -21.22 2.70 -12.12
C ALA A 112 -21.83 3.12 -10.76
N ALA A 113 -21.04 3.13 -9.69
CA ALA A 113 -21.44 3.63 -8.38
C ALA A 113 -21.74 5.14 -8.39
N GLN A 114 -20.95 5.92 -9.11
CA GLN A 114 -21.20 7.36 -9.25
C GLN A 114 -22.48 7.62 -10.07
N VAL A 115 -22.68 6.89 -11.17
CA VAL A 115 -23.91 6.98 -11.97
C VAL A 115 -25.12 6.61 -11.13
N ALA A 116 -25.06 5.53 -10.33
CA ALA A 116 -26.13 5.15 -9.42
C ALA A 116 -26.46 6.27 -8.41
N ARG A 117 -25.45 6.91 -7.84
CA ARG A 117 -25.66 8.04 -6.90
C ARG A 117 -26.33 9.24 -7.57
N VAL A 118 -25.94 9.58 -8.79
CA VAL A 118 -26.55 10.69 -9.55
C VAL A 118 -28.02 10.38 -9.84
N ILE A 119 -28.33 9.16 -10.28
CA ILE A 119 -29.71 8.73 -10.55
C ILE A 119 -30.54 8.74 -9.27
N ALA A 120 -30.01 8.22 -8.15
CA ALA A 120 -30.70 8.22 -6.88
C ALA A 120 -30.98 9.64 -6.35
N ALA A 121 -30.02 10.56 -6.52
CA ALA A 121 -30.19 11.95 -6.13
C ALA A 121 -31.23 12.69 -6.98
N HIS A 122 -31.36 12.31 -8.24
CA HIS A 122 -32.33 12.94 -9.17
C HIS A 122 -33.75 12.34 -9.03
N GLY A 123 -33.88 11.03 -8.94
CA GLY A 123 -35.15 10.29 -8.96
C GLY A 123 -35.51 9.53 -7.68
N GLY A 124 -34.77 9.69 -6.58
CA GLY A 124 -35.02 9.02 -5.27
C GLY A 124 -34.66 7.52 -5.24
N TRP A 125 -34.38 6.90 -6.38
CA TRP A 125 -34.01 5.49 -6.50
C TRP A 125 -33.05 5.25 -7.68
N ALA A 126 -32.16 4.27 -7.54
CA ALA A 126 -31.28 3.84 -8.63
C ALA A 126 -31.13 2.32 -8.69
N PRO A 127 -30.84 1.74 -9.86
CA PRO A 127 -30.47 0.34 -10.01
C PRO A 127 -29.17 0.03 -9.24
N SER A 128 -28.99 -1.25 -8.87
CA SER A 128 -27.74 -1.67 -8.28
C SER A 128 -26.54 -1.42 -9.21
N GLU A 129 -25.38 -1.15 -8.64
CA GLU A 129 -24.14 -0.96 -9.40
C GLU A 129 -23.88 -2.11 -10.38
N ARG A 130 -24.11 -3.36 -9.96
CA ARG A 130 -23.96 -4.55 -10.80
C ARG A 130 -24.93 -4.55 -11.98
N THR A 131 -26.14 -4.01 -11.82
CA THR A 131 -27.12 -3.86 -12.92
C THR A 131 -26.62 -2.87 -13.95
N LEU A 132 -26.09 -1.72 -13.48
CA LEU A 132 -25.53 -0.68 -14.35
C LEU A 132 -24.27 -1.17 -15.07
N GLN A 133 -23.38 -1.87 -14.39
CA GLN A 133 -22.18 -2.47 -15.02
C GLN A 133 -22.56 -3.42 -16.16
N ARG A 134 -23.54 -4.32 -15.93
CA ARG A 134 -24.03 -5.24 -16.98
C ARG A 134 -24.69 -4.50 -18.11
N HIS A 135 -25.41 -3.42 -17.83
CA HIS A 135 -26.05 -2.58 -18.84
C HIS A 135 -24.98 -1.89 -19.70
N PHE A 136 -23.99 -1.26 -19.10
CA PHE A 136 -22.89 -0.60 -19.81
C PHE A 136 -22.09 -1.56 -20.70
N VAL A 137 -21.83 -2.78 -20.22
CA VAL A 137 -21.17 -3.82 -21.02
C VAL A 137 -22.05 -4.23 -22.23
N ARG A 138 -23.35 -4.40 -22.03
CA ARG A 138 -24.28 -4.79 -23.09
C ARG A 138 -24.44 -3.71 -24.17
N GLU A 139 -24.46 -2.45 -23.77
CA GLU A 139 -24.59 -1.29 -24.66
C GLU A 139 -23.23 -0.86 -25.24
N GLU A 140 -22.16 -1.63 -24.98
CA GLU A 140 -20.80 -1.32 -25.43
C GLU A 140 -20.36 0.11 -25.08
N ILE A 141 -20.97 0.71 -24.03
CA ILE A 141 -20.55 2.00 -23.53
C ILE A 141 -19.17 1.80 -22.91
N ALA A 142 -18.15 2.12 -23.71
CA ALA A 142 -16.77 2.04 -23.28
C ALA A 142 -16.63 2.82 -21.98
N THR A 143 -16.28 2.12 -20.90
CA THR A 143 -15.46 2.77 -19.90
C THR A 143 -14.20 3.12 -20.65
N PRO A 144 -13.72 4.36 -20.65
CA PRO A 144 -12.37 4.60 -21.03
C PRO A 144 -11.50 3.98 -19.94
N ARG A 145 -11.38 2.70 -19.93
CA ARG A 145 -10.07 2.15 -19.72
C ARG A 145 -9.35 2.66 -20.94
N GLY A 146 -8.73 3.81 -20.81
CA GLY A 146 -7.67 4.21 -21.68
C GLY A 146 -6.66 3.09 -21.70
N GLY A 147 -7.00 2.05 -22.35
CA GLY A 147 -6.10 1.14 -22.95
C GLY A 147 -5.51 1.85 -24.15
N VAL A 148 -4.74 2.91 -23.88
CA VAL A 148 -3.48 2.99 -24.57
C VAL A 148 -2.93 1.59 -24.35
N VAL A 149 -2.78 0.82 -25.43
CA VAL A 149 -2.02 -0.43 -25.42
C VAL A 149 -0.64 0.00 -24.95
N HIS A 150 -0.50 0.07 -23.61
CA HIS A 150 0.79 0.31 -22.99
C HIS A 150 1.55 -0.96 -23.28
N GLY A 151 2.45 -0.86 -24.25
CA GLY A 151 3.41 -1.92 -24.48
C GLY A 151 3.91 -2.33 -23.09
N ARG A 152 3.86 -3.59 -22.78
CA ARG A 152 4.31 -4.15 -21.49
C ARG A 152 5.77 -3.77 -21.35
N PHE A 153 6.05 -2.68 -20.60
CA PHE A 153 7.40 -2.28 -20.33
C PHE A 153 7.97 -3.27 -19.34
N GLU A 154 8.94 -4.02 -19.75
CA GLU A 154 9.75 -4.89 -18.89
C GLU A 154 11.21 -4.66 -19.26
N ALA A 155 12.06 -4.49 -18.25
CA ALA A 155 13.51 -4.39 -18.49
C ALA A 155 13.99 -5.68 -19.17
N GLU A 156 14.86 -5.54 -20.18
CA GLU A 156 15.32 -6.67 -21.01
C GLU A 156 16.11 -7.71 -20.21
N ALA A 157 16.78 -7.28 -19.14
CA ALA A 157 17.59 -8.14 -18.29
C ALA A 157 17.49 -7.73 -16.82
N PRO A 158 17.80 -8.65 -15.87
CA PRO A 158 17.84 -8.33 -14.47
C PRO A 158 18.91 -7.28 -14.17
N ASN A 159 18.70 -6.50 -13.11
CA ASN A 159 19.58 -5.42 -12.63
C ASN A 159 19.68 -4.18 -13.57
N LEU A 160 18.94 -4.13 -14.66
CA LEU A 160 18.88 -2.93 -15.50
C LEU A 160 17.98 -1.84 -14.91
N LEU A 161 16.92 -2.21 -14.21
CA LEU A 161 15.97 -1.28 -13.63
C LEU A 161 15.44 -1.81 -12.28
N TRP A 162 15.69 -1.05 -11.24
CA TRP A 162 15.00 -1.25 -9.96
C TRP A 162 13.91 -0.20 -9.79
N THR A 163 12.76 -0.61 -9.26
CA THR A 163 11.68 0.28 -8.87
C THR A 163 11.60 0.35 -7.35
N GLY A 164 11.64 1.56 -6.81
CA GLY A 164 11.55 1.82 -5.37
C GLY A 164 10.23 2.49 -4.99
N ASP A 165 9.66 2.08 -3.85
CA ASP A 165 8.43 2.69 -3.30
C ASP A 165 8.33 2.40 -1.79
N VAL A 166 7.37 3.06 -1.11
CA VAL A 166 7.12 2.92 0.32
C VAL A 166 5.71 2.37 0.56
N LEU A 167 5.63 1.32 1.39
CA LEU A 167 4.36 0.75 1.83
C LEU A 167 4.10 1.10 3.30
N HIS A 168 2.91 1.63 3.59
CA HIS A 168 2.43 1.78 4.96
C HIS A 168 2.11 0.42 5.56
N GLY A 169 2.75 0.11 6.68
CA GLY A 169 2.69 -1.18 7.36
C GLY A 169 1.85 -1.20 8.63
N PRO A 170 1.99 -2.27 9.43
CA PRO A 170 1.25 -2.46 10.68
C PRO A 170 1.75 -1.51 11.77
N VAL A 171 1.00 -1.44 12.86
CA VAL A 171 1.45 -0.79 14.10
C VAL A 171 2.30 -1.78 14.89
N VAL A 172 3.53 -1.39 15.21
CA VAL A 172 4.48 -2.16 16.01
C VAL A 172 4.94 -1.31 17.19
N ALA A 173 4.90 -1.85 18.39
CA ALA A 173 5.21 -1.11 19.62
C ALA A 173 4.48 0.26 19.72
N GLY A 174 3.20 0.29 19.32
CA GLY A 174 2.36 1.50 19.36
C GLY A 174 2.66 2.54 18.25
N ARG A 175 3.54 2.25 17.31
CA ARG A 175 3.95 3.16 16.23
C ARG A 175 3.66 2.58 14.85
N LYS A 176 3.22 3.42 13.92
CA LYS A 176 3.10 3.04 12.49
C LYS A 176 4.47 2.66 11.93
N THR A 177 4.47 1.70 11.02
CA THR A 177 5.69 1.28 10.30
C THR A 177 5.57 1.56 8.81
N TYR A 178 6.72 1.68 8.17
CA TYR A 178 6.87 1.96 6.73
C TYR A 178 7.89 0.99 6.15
N LEU A 179 7.53 0.32 5.06
CA LEU A 179 8.42 -0.56 4.31
C LEU A 179 9.00 0.21 3.13
N PHE A 180 10.27 0.49 3.17
CA PHE A 180 11.04 0.93 2.01
C PHE A 180 11.49 -0.31 1.25
N ALA A 181 11.17 -0.41 -0.02
CA ALA A 181 11.52 -1.59 -0.79
C ALA A 181 11.91 -1.25 -2.22
N PHE A 182 12.79 -2.08 -2.76
CA PHE A 182 13.23 -2.04 -4.15
C PHE A 182 13.00 -3.41 -4.77
N ILE A 183 12.39 -3.44 -5.94
CA ILE A 183 12.23 -4.65 -6.74
C ILE A 183 12.91 -4.50 -8.09
N ASP A 184 13.47 -5.57 -8.58
CA ASP A 184 13.99 -5.64 -9.94
C ASP A 184 12.83 -5.79 -10.94
N ASP A 185 12.80 -4.92 -11.94
CA ASP A 185 11.73 -4.86 -12.92
C ASP A 185 11.62 -6.10 -13.79
N HIS A 186 12.75 -6.75 -14.11
CA HIS A 186 12.80 -7.97 -14.93
C HIS A 186 12.44 -9.21 -14.13
N SER A 187 13.13 -9.46 -13.04
CA SER A 187 13.00 -10.70 -12.27
C SER A 187 11.87 -10.69 -11.25
N ARG A 188 11.37 -9.54 -10.86
CA ARG A 188 10.46 -9.34 -9.72
C ARG A 188 11.10 -9.65 -8.36
N LEU A 189 12.42 -9.86 -8.32
CA LEU A 189 13.15 -10.11 -7.09
C LEU A 189 13.16 -8.86 -6.21
N ILE A 190 12.95 -9.03 -4.91
CA ILE A 190 13.15 -7.98 -3.91
C ILE A 190 14.66 -7.78 -3.78
N THR A 191 15.17 -6.66 -4.28
CA THR A 191 16.61 -6.40 -4.26
C THR A 191 17.07 -5.89 -2.90
N GLY A 192 16.22 -5.16 -2.19
CA GLY A 192 16.44 -4.73 -0.83
C GLY A 192 15.21 -4.12 -0.19
N PHE A 193 15.22 -4.09 1.13
CA PHE A 193 14.13 -3.53 1.91
C PHE A 193 14.60 -3.09 3.31
N ARG A 194 13.78 -2.25 3.94
CA ARG A 194 13.90 -1.86 5.34
C ARG A 194 12.55 -1.45 5.91
N TRP A 195 12.17 -1.97 7.06
CA TRP A 195 11.08 -1.44 7.87
C TRP A 195 11.61 -0.37 8.82
N GLY A 196 10.90 0.75 8.91
CA GLY A 196 11.21 1.85 9.80
C GLY A 196 9.96 2.43 10.46
N PHE A 197 10.13 3.32 11.45
CA PHE A 197 9.03 4.00 12.14
C PHE A 197 8.69 5.37 11.56
N SER A 198 9.45 5.85 10.61
CA SER A 198 9.26 7.13 9.93
C SER A 198 9.49 6.96 8.44
N GLU A 199 8.79 7.76 7.66
CA GLU A 199 8.98 7.85 6.21
C GLU A 199 10.03 8.93 5.93
N ASP A 200 11.31 8.53 5.98
CA ASP A 200 12.44 9.42 5.84
C ASP A 200 13.52 8.89 4.90
N SER A 201 14.42 9.79 4.49
CA SER A 201 15.54 9.48 3.59
C SER A 201 16.61 8.58 4.20
N LEU A 202 16.67 8.47 5.53
CA LEU A 202 17.64 7.61 6.21
C LEU A 202 17.28 6.12 6.04
N HIS A 203 16.01 5.75 6.30
CA HIS A 203 15.55 4.38 6.10
C HIS A 203 15.59 3.97 4.63
N LEU A 204 15.28 4.91 3.73
CA LEU A 204 15.45 4.71 2.28
C LEU A 204 16.91 4.41 1.91
N ALA A 205 17.84 5.21 2.44
CA ALA A 205 19.27 5.03 2.23
C ALA A 205 19.76 3.68 2.79
N GLU A 206 19.30 3.26 3.97
CA GLU A 206 19.60 1.93 4.52
C GLU A 206 19.12 0.81 3.61
N ALA A 207 17.87 0.88 3.13
CA ALA A 207 17.31 -0.11 2.22
C ALA A 207 18.12 -0.20 0.92
N LEU A 208 18.45 0.95 0.33
CA LEU A 208 19.22 1.02 -0.92
C LEU A 208 20.65 0.52 -0.74
N LYS A 209 21.33 0.94 0.33
CA LYS A 209 22.71 0.51 0.63
C LYS A 209 22.80 -1.01 0.80
N ARG A 210 21.85 -1.60 1.55
CA ARG A 210 21.77 -3.06 1.72
C ARG A 210 21.46 -3.77 0.40
N ALA A 211 20.54 -3.22 -0.39
CA ALA A 211 20.22 -3.76 -1.72
C ALA A 211 21.47 -3.84 -2.60
N ILE A 212 22.24 -2.75 -2.68
CA ILE A 212 23.47 -2.68 -3.48
C ILE A 212 24.55 -3.63 -2.96
N ALA A 213 24.72 -3.70 -1.64
CA ALA A 213 25.70 -4.62 -1.03
C ALA A 213 25.42 -6.08 -1.40
N ILE A 214 24.15 -6.50 -1.41
CA ILE A 214 23.75 -7.89 -1.63
C ILE A 214 23.61 -8.20 -3.13
N ARG A 215 22.94 -7.33 -3.88
CA ARG A 215 22.51 -7.59 -5.27
C ARG A 215 23.36 -6.86 -6.32
N GLY A 216 24.27 -5.94 -5.90
CA GLY A 216 25.09 -5.12 -6.79
C GLY A 216 24.37 -3.83 -7.22
N VAL A 217 25.03 -3.06 -8.06
CA VAL A 217 24.58 -1.73 -8.47
C VAL A 217 23.68 -1.82 -9.70
N PRO A 218 22.43 -1.31 -9.65
CA PRO A 218 21.54 -1.28 -10.82
C PRO A 218 21.98 -0.23 -11.83
N SER A 219 21.60 -0.41 -13.09
CA SER A 219 21.82 0.61 -14.11
C SER A 219 20.91 1.83 -13.92
N ARG A 220 19.66 1.61 -13.54
CA ARG A 220 18.65 2.64 -13.31
C ARG A 220 17.87 2.38 -12.04
N LEU A 221 17.46 3.44 -11.37
CA LEU A 221 16.55 3.43 -10.24
C LEU A 221 15.34 4.30 -10.56
N TYR A 222 14.16 3.71 -10.57
CA TYR A 222 12.88 4.39 -10.83
C TYR A 222 12.11 4.54 -9.51
N VAL A 223 11.78 5.76 -9.14
CA VAL A 223 11.08 6.10 -7.88
C VAL A 223 9.99 7.13 -8.15
N ASP A 224 9.11 7.33 -7.17
CA ASP A 224 8.14 8.42 -7.24
C ASP A 224 8.73 9.78 -6.77
N ASN A 225 7.86 10.80 -6.72
CA ASN A 225 8.20 12.12 -6.21
C ASN A 225 7.83 12.27 -4.72
N GLY A 226 7.68 11.17 -3.97
CA GLY A 226 7.44 11.21 -2.54
C GLY A 226 8.54 11.94 -1.77
N ALA A 227 8.23 12.48 -0.60
CA ALA A 227 9.14 13.33 0.16
C ALA A 227 10.50 12.66 0.42
N CYS A 228 10.51 11.37 0.75
CA CYS A 228 11.75 10.62 1.01
C CYS A 228 12.60 10.37 -0.24
N PHE A 229 11.99 10.33 -1.43
CA PHE A 229 12.69 10.16 -2.72
C PHE A 229 13.11 11.49 -3.36
N SER A 230 12.50 12.60 -2.94
CA SER A 230 12.81 13.95 -3.43
C SER A 230 13.92 14.63 -2.63
N ASP A 231 14.47 13.96 -1.62
CA ASP A 231 15.60 14.45 -0.83
C ASP A 231 16.86 14.54 -1.70
N GLU A 232 17.66 15.58 -1.47
CA GLU A 232 18.95 15.80 -2.16
C GLU A 232 19.97 14.66 -1.98
N ALA A 233 19.77 13.77 -0.99
CA ALA A 233 20.69 12.69 -0.69
C ALA A 233 20.64 11.59 -1.76
N LEU A 234 19.44 11.18 -2.17
CA LEU A 234 19.27 10.09 -3.16
C LEU A 234 19.96 10.35 -4.50
N PRO A 235 19.80 11.54 -5.14
CA PRO A 235 20.55 11.86 -6.36
C PRO A 235 22.07 11.79 -6.17
N LYS A 236 22.58 12.22 -4.99
CA LYS A 236 24.02 12.16 -4.69
C LYS A 236 24.54 10.73 -4.60
N TYR A 237 23.79 9.81 -3.96
CA TYR A 237 24.13 8.40 -3.91
C TYR A 237 24.16 7.78 -5.32
N CYS A 238 23.12 8.06 -6.09
CA CYS A 238 22.99 7.56 -7.46
C CYS A 238 24.13 8.07 -8.34
N ALA A 239 24.47 9.35 -8.25
CA ALA A 239 25.57 9.95 -9.02
C ALA A 239 26.93 9.33 -8.66
N LYS A 240 27.24 9.17 -7.36
CA LYS A 240 28.50 8.56 -6.88
C LYS A 240 28.61 7.09 -7.32
N LEU A 241 27.50 6.38 -7.41
CA LEU A 241 27.46 4.97 -7.80
C LEU A 241 27.21 4.76 -9.30
N GLY A 242 27.05 5.82 -10.09
CA GLY A 242 26.76 5.72 -11.53
C GLY A 242 25.40 5.08 -11.83
N ILE A 243 24.41 5.32 -10.98
CA ILE A 243 23.03 4.88 -11.15
C ILE A 243 22.24 6.00 -11.83
N ASN A 244 21.52 5.70 -12.90
CA ASN A 244 20.63 6.66 -13.54
C ASN A 244 19.31 6.73 -12.74
N LEU A 245 19.12 7.80 -11.95
CA LEU A 245 17.91 8.04 -11.19
C LEU A 245 16.83 8.63 -12.10
N VAL A 246 15.66 8.00 -12.08
CA VAL A 246 14.48 8.42 -12.86
C VAL A 246 13.31 8.58 -11.92
N HIS A 247 12.75 9.77 -11.88
CA HIS A 247 11.50 10.04 -11.16
C HIS A 247 10.29 9.83 -12.06
N SER A 248 9.20 9.29 -11.51
CA SER A 248 7.96 9.11 -12.25
C SER A 248 7.40 10.47 -12.69
N PRO A 249 6.98 10.64 -13.96
CA PRO A 249 6.25 11.82 -14.35
C PRO A 249 4.99 12.00 -13.52
N PRO A 250 4.62 13.23 -13.11
CA PRO A 250 3.37 13.48 -12.40
C PRO A 250 2.18 12.92 -13.21
N TYR A 251 1.24 12.28 -12.52
CA TYR A 251 0.00 11.70 -13.08
C TYR A 251 0.19 10.58 -14.12
N ARG A 252 1.40 9.96 -14.23
CA ARG A 252 1.64 8.80 -15.09
C ARG A 252 2.17 7.60 -14.28
N PRO A 253 1.30 6.78 -13.67
CA PRO A 253 1.71 5.66 -12.80
C PRO A 253 2.26 4.44 -13.54
N GLN A 254 2.41 4.51 -14.86
CA GLN A 254 2.65 3.36 -15.74
C GLN A 254 3.92 2.55 -15.41
N GLY A 255 4.96 3.17 -14.84
CA GLY A 255 6.18 2.49 -14.42
C GLY A 255 6.09 1.83 -13.03
N ARG A 256 5.07 2.15 -12.22
CA ARG A 256 4.94 1.71 -10.82
C ARG A 256 4.03 0.50 -10.62
N GLY A 257 3.22 0.15 -11.59
CA GLY A 257 2.23 -0.92 -11.46
C GLY A 257 2.79 -2.27 -11.01
N LYS A 258 4.08 -2.52 -11.19
CA LYS A 258 4.74 -3.75 -10.75
C LYS A 258 5.01 -3.75 -9.24
N ILE A 259 5.55 -2.66 -8.69
CA ILE A 259 5.80 -2.54 -7.26
C ILE A 259 4.50 -2.39 -6.48
N GLU A 260 3.50 -1.69 -7.02
CA GLU A 260 2.16 -1.58 -6.44
C GLU A 260 1.49 -2.95 -6.32
N ARG A 261 1.52 -3.76 -7.39
CA ARG A 261 1.01 -5.14 -7.37
C ARG A 261 1.81 -6.05 -6.43
N TRP A 262 3.12 -5.83 -6.34
CA TRP A 262 3.92 -6.54 -5.36
C TRP A 262 3.54 -6.15 -3.93
N PHE A 263 3.23 -4.89 -3.65
CA PHE A 263 2.71 -4.46 -2.34
C PHE A 263 1.37 -5.11 -2.01
N GLU A 264 0.49 -5.37 -2.99
CA GLU A 264 -0.70 -6.18 -2.79
C GLU A 264 -0.34 -7.61 -2.34
N THR A 265 0.71 -8.18 -2.95
CA THR A 265 1.23 -9.49 -2.55
C THR A 265 1.78 -9.47 -1.12
N VAL A 266 2.54 -8.44 -0.74
CA VAL A 266 3.01 -8.24 0.65
C VAL A 266 1.83 -8.17 1.63
N ARG A 267 0.80 -7.39 1.30
CA ARG A 267 -0.41 -7.29 2.15
C ARG A 267 -1.12 -8.63 2.30
N ALA A 268 -1.32 -9.34 1.19
CA ALA A 268 -2.08 -10.59 1.17
C ALA A 268 -1.33 -11.78 1.80
N GLN A 269 0.00 -11.82 1.70
CA GLN A 269 0.77 -13.02 2.04
C GLN A 269 1.62 -12.85 3.30
N PHE A 270 2.21 -11.68 3.52
CA PHE A 270 3.02 -11.41 4.69
C PHE A 270 2.21 -10.71 5.79
N LEU A 271 1.61 -9.55 5.46
CA LEU A 271 0.90 -8.75 6.46
C LEU A 271 -0.42 -9.39 6.93
N ALA A 272 -0.99 -10.31 6.15
CA ALA A 272 -2.14 -11.11 6.59
C ALA A 272 -1.84 -11.93 7.86
N GLY A 273 -0.58 -12.34 8.06
CA GLY A 273 -0.11 -13.05 9.25
C GLY A 273 0.35 -12.15 10.41
N VAL A 274 0.39 -10.83 10.21
CA VAL A 274 0.84 -9.86 11.22
C VAL A 274 -0.36 -9.09 11.77
N SER A 275 -0.37 -8.80 13.06
CA SER A 275 -1.40 -7.95 13.67
C SER A 275 -1.29 -6.52 13.13
N PRO A 276 -2.38 -5.93 12.59
CA PRO A 276 -2.33 -4.61 11.97
C PRO A 276 -2.23 -3.47 12.99
N ASP A 277 -2.73 -3.68 14.20
CA ASP A 277 -2.83 -2.68 15.28
C ASP A 277 -1.94 -2.99 16.50
N GLY A 278 -1.12 -4.05 16.39
CA GLY A 278 -0.25 -4.49 17.47
C GLY A 278 -0.95 -5.20 18.62
N LYS A 279 -2.25 -5.56 18.47
CA LYS A 279 -3.01 -6.29 19.46
C LYS A 279 -3.14 -7.77 19.12
N PRO A 280 -3.27 -8.66 20.10
CA PRO A 280 -3.53 -10.07 19.84
C PRO A 280 -4.78 -10.27 18.99
N ALA A 281 -4.67 -11.04 17.91
CA ALA A 281 -5.78 -11.41 17.05
C ALA A 281 -5.62 -12.86 16.57
N PRO A 282 -6.71 -13.62 16.38
CA PRO A 282 -6.66 -15.01 15.93
C PRO A 282 -5.88 -15.15 14.62
N GLY A 283 -4.93 -16.09 14.57
CA GLY A 283 -4.10 -16.36 13.37
C GLY A 283 -3.10 -15.29 12.98
N ARG A 284 -2.90 -14.26 13.81
CA ARG A 284 -1.97 -13.16 13.54
C ARG A 284 -0.94 -13.03 14.66
N ARG A 285 0.30 -12.77 14.25
CA ARG A 285 1.41 -12.56 15.16
C ARG A 285 1.49 -11.09 15.59
N VAL A 286 1.61 -10.84 16.88
CA VAL A 286 2.00 -9.53 17.41
C VAL A 286 3.52 -9.44 17.33
N VAL A 287 4.02 -8.42 16.67
CA VAL A 287 5.46 -8.18 16.48
C VAL A 287 5.93 -7.20 17.55
N ALA A 288 6.99 -7.56 18.27
CA ALA A 288 7.48 -6.79 19.40
C ALA A 288 8.31 -5.54 19.00
N GLY A 289 8.95 -5.56 17.82
CA GLY A 289 9.81 -4.46 17.37
C GLY A 289 10.21 -4.54 15.90
N LEU A 290 10.93 -3.51 15.44
CA LEU A 290 11.37 -3.43 14.05
C LEU A 290 12.34 -4.54 13.66
N ASP A 291 13.20 -4.97 14.57
CA ASP A 291 14.19 -6.02 14.28
C ASP A 291 13.48 -7.35 14.00
N GLU A 292 12.46 -7.68 14.80
CA GLU A 292 11.63 -8.85 14.58
C GLU A 292 10.86 -8.72 13.24
N LEU A 293 10.27 -7.57 12.96
CA LEU A 293 9.53 -7.34 11.71
C LEU A 293 10.45 -7.49 10.49
N ASN A 294 11.64 -6.90 10.55
CA ASN A 294 12.64 -7.01 9.48
C ASN A 294 13.11 -8.45 9.30
N GLY A 295 13.34 -9.19 10.40
CA GLY A 295 13.73 -10.60 10.37
C GLY A 295 12.66 -11.50 9.77
N LEU A 296 11.40 -11.34 10.18
CA LEU A 296 10.26 -12.08 9.62
C LEU A 296 10.07 -11.79 8.12
N PHE A 297 10.19 -10.52 7.74
CA PHE A 297 10.06 -10.12 6.33
C PHE A 297 11.20 -10.68 5.48
N HIS A 298 12.42 -10.68 6.01
CA HIS A 298 13.58 -11.30 5.36
C HIS A 298 13.34 -12.80 5.12
N THR A 299 12.88 -13.51 6.15
CA THR A 299 12.58 -14.94 6.05
C THR A 299 11.51 -15.20 4.99
N TRP A 300 10.42 -14.43 4.98
CA TRP A 300 9.38 -14.55 3.98
C TRP A 300 9.90 -14.25 2.56
N ALA A 301 10.70 -13.20 2.40
CA ALA A 301 11.23 -12.80 1.10
C ALA A 301 12.16 -13.87 0.52
N GLU A 302 13.15 -14.35 1.29
CA GLU A 302 14.19 -15.25 0.79
C GLU A 302 13.73 -16.71 0.73
N HIS A 303 12.91 -17.18 1.68
CA HIS A 303 12.54 -18.60 1.77
C HIS A 303 11.14 -18.91 1.21
N ASP A 304 10.34 -17.90 0.86
CA ASP A 304 9.03 -18.11 0.30
C ASP A 304 8.85 -17.32 -1.01
N TYR A 305 8.85 -16.00 -0.99
CA TYR A 305 8.53 -15.19 -2.16
C TYR A 305 9.51 -15.41 -3.34
N HIS A 306 10.81 -15.38 -3.09
CA HIS A 306 11.83 -15.54 -4.14
C HIS A 306 11.86 -16.93 -4.78
N LEU A 307 11.32 -17.96 -4.11
CA LEU A 307 11.34 -19.35 -4.52
C LEU A 307 10.03 -19.80 -5.18
N ARG A 308 8.97 -19.00 -5.12
CA ARG A 308 7.69 -19.32 -5.76
C ARG A 308 7.62 -18.83 -7.20
N PRO A 309 7.06 -19.61 -8.14
CA PRO A 309 6.78 -19.13 -9.49
C PRO A 309 5.87 -17.89 -9.44
N HIS A 310 6.31 -16.80 -10.06
CA HIS A 310 5.53 -15.59 -10.18
C HIS A 310 4.48 -15.76 -11.27
N SER A 311 3.22 -15.44 -10.98
CA SER A 311 2.06 -15.68 -11.86
C SER A 311 2.19 -15.04 -13.25
N GLU A 312 2.89 -13.90 -13.32
CA GLU A 312 3.08 -13.17 -14.58
C GLU A 312 4.23 -13.70 -15.43
N THR A 313 5.31 -14.17 -14.79
CA THR A 313 6.53 -14.60 -15.50
C THR A 313 6.65 -16.11 -15.64
N GLY A 314 5.87 -16.88 -14.89
CA GLY A 314 5.91 -18.35 -14.88
C GLY A 314 7.18 -18.95 -14.25
N ALA A 315 8.16 -18.12 -13.88
CA ALA A 315 9.42 -18.52 -13.25
C ALA A 315 9.57 -17.90 -11.85
N THR A 316 10.46 -18.46 -11.03
CA THR A 316 10.73 -17.88 -9.72
C THR A 316 11.56 -16.60 -9.86
N PRO A 317 11.35 -15.56 -9.00
CA PRO A 317 12.18 -14.36 -9.01
C PRO A 317 13.68 -14.68 -8.91
N LEU A 318 14.06 -15.64 -8.08
CA LEU A 318 15.45 -16.03 -7.90
C LEU A 318 16.04 -16.67 -9.17
N ALA A 319 15.30 -17.54 -9.85
CA ALA A 319 15.76 -18.16 -11.10
C ALA A 319 15.96 -17.12 -12.23
N ARG A 320 15.06 -16.16 -12.33
CA ARG A 320 15.20 -15.06 -13.29
C ARG A 320 16.39 -14.15 -12.95
N TRP A 321 16.65 -13.91 -11.65
CA TRP A 321 17.80 -13.15 -11.21
C TRP A 321 19.13 -13.87 -11.45
N ALA A 322 19.16 -15.19 -11.41
CA ALA A 322 20.39 -15.97 -11.55
C ALA A 322 21.16 -15.74 -12.87
N ALA A 323 20.47 -15.24 -13.91
CA ALA A 323 21.10 -14.83 -15.17
C ALA A 323 21.88 -13.50 -15.05
N CYS A 324 21.83 -12.81 -13.89
CA CYS A 324 22.46 -11.52 -13.68
C CYS A 324 23.95 -11.65 -13.36
N SER A 325 24.76 -10.81 -14.01
CA SER A 325 26.15 -10.53 -13.59
C SER A 325 26.23 -9.08 -13.11
N PRO A 326 25.84 -8.81 -11.84
CA PRO A 326 25.71 -7.45 -11.35
C PRO A 326 27.08 -6.79 -11.19
N ARG A 327 27.16 -5.50 -11.53
CA ARG A 327 28.31 -4.67 -11.18
C ARG A 327 28.38 -4.56 -9.66
N ARG A 328 29.54 -4.95 -9.09
CA ARG A 328 29.77 -4.86 -7.66
C ARG A 328 30.71 -3.72 -7.34
N VAL A 329 30.53 -3.13 -6.18
CA VAL A 329 31.41 -2.10 -5.60
C VAL A 329 32.01 -2.64 -4.32
N SER A 330 33.20 -2.18 -3.95
CA SER A 330 33.82 -2.55 -2.70
C SER A 330 33.06 -1.95 -1.50
N GLY A 331 33.17 -2.58 -0.32
CA GLY A 331 32.55 -2.04 0.89
C GLY A 331 32.94 -0.59 1.17
N PRO A 332 34.23 -0.21 1.16
CA PRO A 332 34.67 1.17 1.36
C PRO A 332 34.11 2.15 0.30
N GLU A 333 33.99 1.73 -0.95
CA GLU A 333 33.42 2.55 -2.01
C GLU A 333 31.90 2.76 -1.78
N LEU A 334 31.18 1.70 -1.40
CA LEU A 334 29.78 1.78 -1.03
C LEU A 334 29.57 2.70 0.17
N ASP A 335 30.38 2.56 1.22
CA ASP A 335 30.31 3.42 2.39
C ASP A 335 30.55 4.88 2.04
N ALA A 336 31.57 5.17 1.21
CA ALA A 336 31.87 6.51 0.76
C ALA A 336 30.75 7.14 -0.08
N ALA A 337 30.01 6.32 -0.85
CA ALA A 337 28.88 6.79 -1.64
C ALA A 337 27.75 7.31 -0.76
N PHE A 338 27.52 6.71 0.41
CA PHE A 338 26.43 7.07 1.34
C PHE A 338 26.83 8.10 2.40
N LEU A 339 28.02 8.68 2.33
CA LEU A 339 28.40 9.75 3.25
C LEU A 339 27.65 11.03 2.95
N TRP A 340 27.20 11.68 4.03
CA TRP A 340 26.58 13.00 4.00
C TRP A 340 27.62 14.09 4.25
N GLU A 341 27.28 15.29 3.77
CA GLU A 341 28.11 16.46 3.95
C GLU A 341 27.33 17.58 4.65
N ALA A 342 27.96 18.25 5.58
CA ALA A 342 27.40 19.41 6.25
C ALA A 342 28.45 20.50 6.42
N GLN A 343 28.08 21.73 6.16
CA GLN A 343 28.97 22.85 6.41
C GLN A 343 28.78 23.39 7.84
N ARG A 344 29.88 23.63 8.55
CA ARG A 344 29.85 24.22 9.89
C ARG A 344 30.98 25.25 10.03
N SER A 345 30.69 26.31 10.81
CA SER A 345 31.71 27.29 11.19
C SER A 345 32.45 26.80 12.43
N VAL A 346 33.75 26.89 12.39
CA VAL A 346 34.63 26.57 13.54
C VAL A 346 34.67 27.78 14.46
N HIS A 347 34.48 27.54 15.76
CA HIS A 347 34.56 28.59 16.76
C HIS A 347 35.98 29.15 16.83
N ALA A 348 36.12 30.49 16.70
CA ALA A 348 37.42 31.12 16.52
C ALA A 348 38.36 31.01 17.74
N ALA A 349 37.79 31.00 18.94
CA ALA A 349 38.58 30.98 20.17
C ALA A 349 38.94 29.55 20.66
N THR A 350 38.10 28.55 20.31
CA THR A 350 38.24 27.20 20.88
C THR A 350 38.56 26.13 19.84
N ALA A 351 38.56 26.48 18.56
CA ALA A 351 38.67 25.54 17.44
C ALA A 351 37.71 24.34 17.55
N THR A 352 36.46 24.62 17.96
CA THR A 352 35.40 23.60 18.13
C THR A 352 34.26 23.83 17.15
N ILE A 353 33.52 22.75 16.85
CA ILE A 353 32.29 22.76 16.07
C ILE A 353 31.17 22.12 16.88
N ARG A 354 29.93 22.55 16.63
CA ARG A 354 28.71 21.90 17.16
C ARG A 354 28.05 21.09 16.06
N PHE A 355 27.78 19.83 16.36
CA PHE A 355 27.12 18.95 15.42
C PHE A 355 26.20 17.96 16.14
N HIS A 356 24.90 17.91 15.78
CA HIS A 356 23.88 17.06 16.42
C HIS A 356 23.91 17.08 17.96
N GLY A 357 23.94 18.28 18.54
CA GLY A 357 23.93 18.44 20.00
C GLY A 357 25.29 18.22 20.70
N ASN A 358 26.28 17.67 20.01
CA ASN A 358 27.62 17.43 20.52
C ASN A 358 28.62 18.49 20.07
N VAL A 359 29.71 18.63 20.85
CA VAL A 359 30.83 19.54 20.54
C VAL A 359 32.04 18.68 20.16
N TYR A 360 32.71 19.07 19.09
CA TYR A 360 33.90 18.38 18.58
C TYR A 360 35.06 19.36 18.43
N GLU A 361 36.26 18.91 18.75
CA GLU A 361 37.50 19.63 18.49
C GLU A 361 37.97 19.35 17.07
N VAL A 362 38.41 20.38 16.39
CA VAL A 362 39.04 20.31 15.08
C VAL A 362 40.43 20.93 15.12
N ASP A 363 41.18 20.81 14.01
CA ASP A 363 42.51 21.41 13.91
C ASP A 363 42.45 22.92 14.19
N ALA A 364 43.36 23.41 15.03
CA ALA A 364 43.42 24.82 15.43
C ALA A 364 43.59 25.78 14.25
N GLN A 365 44.21 25.32 13.12
CA GLN A 365 44.36 26.11 11.90
C GLN A 365 43.00 26.45 11.22
N LEU A 366 41.95 25.75 11.59
CA LEU A 366 40.60 25.95 11.08
C LEU A 366 39.78 26.95 11.89
N ALA A 367 40.31 27.50 12.98
CA ALA A 367 39.63 28.45 13.83
C ALA A 367 39.05 29.62 12.99
N GLY A 368 37.77 29.94 13.18
CA GLY A 368 37.06 30.96 12.43
C GLY A 368 36.75 30.62 10.97
N ARG A 369 37.07 29.44 10.49
CA ARG A 369 36.81 29.01 9.13
C ARG A 369 35.50 28.24 8.99
N LYS A 370 34.91 28.24 7.79
CA LYS A 370 33.78 27.41 7.45
C LYS A 370 34.30 26.12 6.84
N VAL A 371 34.04 24.99 7.49
CA VAL A 371 34.53 23.66 7.09
C VAL A 371 33.43 22.77 6.59
N THR A 372 33.76 21.79 5.77
CA THR A 372 32.84 20.71 5.37
C THR A 372 33.11 19.48 6.24
N LEU A 373 32.05 19.00 6.86
CA LEU A 373 32.02 17.76 7.62
C LEU A 373 31.45 16.66 6.77
N THR A 374 32.17 15.54 6.66
CA THR A 374 31.68 14.34 5.99
C THR A 374 31.48 13.25 7.02
N TYR A 375 30.29 12.63 7.05
CA TYR A 375 29.90 11.66 8.07
C TYR A 375 28.92 10.61 7.53
N SER A 376 28.85 9.47 8.17
CA SER A 376 27.82 8.46 7.89
C SER A 376 26.52 8.83 8.60
N PRO A 377 25.39 8.96 7.87
CA PRO A 377 24.10 9.22 8.50
C PRO A 377 23.62 8.07 9.39
N PHE A 378 24.15 6.87 9.18
CA PHE A 378 23.81 5.67 9.98
C PHE A 378 24.45 5.68 11.37
N ASP A 379 25.47 6.51 11.59
CA ASP A 379 26.16 6.64 12.86
C ASP A 379 25.57 7.72 13.77
N LEU A 380 24.51 8.44 13.31
CA LEU A 380 23.90 9.55 14.05
C LEU A 380 23.31 9.16 15.41
N ALA A 381 22.90 7.90 15.57
CA ALA A 381 22.39 7.38 16.84
C ALA A 381 23.52 6.95 17.80
N GLY A 382 24.78 6.94 17.35
CA GLY A 382 25.94 6.53 18.13
C GLY A 382 26.39 7.61 19.14
N ALA A 383 27.12 7.19 20.17
CA ALA A 383 27.67 8.09 21.20
C ALA A 383 28.73 9.06 20.65
N ALA A 384 29.41 8.71 19.56
CA ALA A 384 30.40 9.54 18.88
C ALA A 384 30.29 9.31 17.37
N ILE A 385 30.05 10.39 16.63
CA ILE A 385 29.97 10.34 15.16
C ILE A 385 31.38 10.60 14.60
N PRO A 386 31.95 9.71 13.78
CA PRO A 386 33.22 9.96 13.10
C PRO A 386 33.05 11.08 12.04
N LEU A 387 33.42 12.30 12.40
CA LEU A 387 33.32 13.47 11.52
C LEU A 387 34.65 13.70 10.82
N ARG A 388 34.69 13.46 9.50
CA ARG A 388 35.84 13.84 8.68
C ARG A 388 35.75 15.32 8.34
N VAL A 389 36.81 16.07 8.59
CA VAL A 389 36.86 17.53 8.40
C VAL A 389 37.65 17.84 7.14
N SER A 390 37.08 18.68 6.28
CA SER A 390 37.79 19.20 5.12
C SER A 390 37.57 20.71 4.98
N TYR A 391 38.57 21.41 4.48
CA TYR A 391 38.52 22.83 4.16
C TYR A 391 39.08 23.09 2.76
N ARG A 392 38.30 23.71 1.88
CA ARG A 392 38.65 23.96 0.48
C ARG A 392 39.15 22.70 -0.24
N GLY A 393 38.50 21.53 0.00
CA GLY A 393 38.87 20.25 -0.61
C GLY A 393 40.06 19.55 0.05
N LYS A 394 40.81 20.17 0.98
CA LYS A 394 41.92 19.57 1.68
C LYS A 394 41.42 18.88 2.97
N PRO A 395 41.79 17.61 3.24
CA PRO A 395 41.41 16.91 4.46
C PRO A 395 42.23 17.42 5.66
N TYR A 396 41.55 17.53 6.82
CA TYR A 396 42.13 17.92 8.13
C TYR A 396 41.88 16.87 9.21
N GLY A 397 41.66 15.62 8.83
CA GLY A 397 41.50 14.50 9.75
C GLY A 397 40.07 14.34 10.27
N ILE A 398 39.95 13.71 11.42
CA ILE A 398 38.69 13.40 12.10
C ILE A 398 38.56 14.29 13.33
N ALA A 399 37.38 14.97 13.43
CA ALA A 399 37.07 15.77 14.60
C ALA A 399 36.93 14.87 15.83
N ARG A 400 37.42 15.32 16.96
CA ARG A 400 37.42 14.55 18.22
C ARG A 400 36.31 15.06 19.12
N PRO A 401 35.56 14.19 19.81
CA PRO A 401 34.62 14.65 20.83
C PRO A 401 35.27 15.55 21.85
N HIS A 402 34.72 16.73 22.07
CA HIS A 402 35.25 17.64 23.07
C HIS A 402 34.85 17.14 24.47
N VAL A 403 35.84 16.71 25.23
CA VAL A 403 35.66 16.28 26.62
C VAL A 403 36.01 17.45 27.51
N ILE A 404 35.04 18.02 28.22
CA ILE A 404 35.31 19.01 29.26
C ILE A 404 36.02 18.31 30.41
N ARG A 405 37.35 18.34 30.36
CA ARG A 405 38.12 17.96 31.53
C ARG A 405 38.09 19.11 32.51
N ARG A 406 37.82 18.85 33.77
CA ARG A 406 38.06 19.81 34.84
C ARG A 406 39.59 19.98 34.96
N HIS A 407 40.15 20.87 34.15
CA HIS A 407 41.50 21.29 34.37
C HIS A 407 41.51 22.22 35.61
N ALA A 408 42.03 21.76 36.69
CA ALA A 408 42.47 22.68 37.72
C ALA A 408 43.55 23.59 37.09
N HIS A 409 43.16 24.83 36.69
CA HIS A 409 44.14 25.80 36.22
C HIS A 409 45.07 26.10 37.40
N PRO A 410 46.42 26.05 37.23
CA PRO A 410 47.33 26.24 38.35
C PRO A 410 47.13 27.57 39.08
N LYS A 411 46.48 28.56 38.45
CA LYS A 411 46.11 29.86 39.02
C LYS A 411 44.70 29.96 39.58
N VAL A 412 43.85 28.94 39.38
CA VAL A 412 42.55 28.87 40.04
C VAL A 412 42.80 28.31 41.43
N LYS A 413 42.88 29.15 42.44
CA LYS A 413 42.89 28.74 43.85
C LYS A 413 41.64 27.88 44.07
N THR A 414 41.85 26.62 44.44
CA THR A 414 40.79 25.77 44.98
C THR A 414 40.11 26.55 46.10
N PRO A 415 38.78 26.79 46.04
CA PRO A 415 38.13 27.43 47.17
C PRO A 415 38.48 26.62 48.42
N LEU A 416 39.01 27.27 49.43
CA LEU A 416 39.20 26.61 50.73
C LEU A 416 37.87 26.03 51.16
N PRO A 417 37.86 24.78 51.67
CA PRO A 417 36.67 24.23 52.25
C PRO A 417 36.17 25.24 53.28
N ARG A 418 34.93 25.65 53.12
CA ARG A 418 34.29 26.57 54.07
C ARG A 418 34.31 25.83 55.43
N PRO A 419 34.93 26.39 56.49
CA PRO A 419 34.73 25.86 57.81
C PRO A 419 33.32 26.25 58.22
N GLY A 420 32.44 25.30 58.38
CA GLY A 420 31.10 25.53 58.80
C GLY A 420 30.34 24.21 58.72
N GLU A 421 30.03 23.70 59.90
CA GLU A 421 28.96 22.70 60.04
C GLU A 421 27.75 23.22 59.25
N PRO A 422 27.00 22.34 58.57
CA PRO A 422 25.75 22.75 57.94
C PRO A 422 24.90 23.40 59.03
N GLY A 423 24.57 24.69 58.85
CA GLY A 423 23.65 25.41 59.72
C GLY A 423 22.36 24.62 59.87
N GLU A 424 21.66 24.82 61.00
CA GLU A 424 20.37 24.21 61.23
C GLU A 424 19.51 24.34 59.98
N PRO A 425 18.89 23.24 59.52
CA PRO A 425 18.08 23.28 58.31
C PRO A 425 16.98 24.32 58.45
N THR A 426 16.96 25.28 57.55
CA THR A 426 15.96 26.37 57.53
C THR A 426 14.55 25.83 57.34
N GLY A 427 14.37 24.57 57.02
CA GLY A 427 13.08 23.99 56.68
C GLY A 427 12.46 24.49 55.35
N ILE A 428 13.19 25.37 54.65
CA ILE A 428 12.71 25.97 53.38
C ILE A 428 13.28 25.14 52.21
N SER A 429 12.44 24.38 51.56
CA SER A 429 12.76 23.73 50.29
C SER A 429 12.36 24.61 49.10
N TYR A 430 13.33 24.97 48.29
CA TYR A 430 13.06 25.75 47.07
C TYR A 430 12.13 25.02 46.10
N LEU A 431 12.24 23.68 46.02
CA LEU A 431 11.37 22.90 45.16
C LEU A 431 9.93 22.87 45.66
N ASP A 432 9.72 22.81 47.00
CA ASP A 432 8.37 22.84 47.59
C ASP A 432 7.73 24.22 47.36
N LEU A 433 8.51 25.32 47.43
CA LEU A 433 8.03 26.66 47.09
C LEU A 433 7.66 26.77 45.60
N LEU A 434 8.41 26.13 44.69
CA LEU A 434 8.07 26.10 43.27
C LEU A 434 6.82 25.28 43.03
N GLU A 435 6.68 24.15 43.69
CA GLU A 435 5.51 23.30 43.60
C GLU A 435 4.24 23.97 44.13
N ALA A 436 4.36 24.64 45.28
CA ALA A 436 3.27 25.48 45.84
C ALA A 436 2.87 26.62 44.89
N ARG A 437 3.84 27.28 44.23
CA ARG A 437 3.56 28.29 43.21
C ARG A 437 2.86 27.72 42.00
N ARG A 438 3.28 26.54 41.53
CA ARG A 438 2.62 25.84 40.42
C ARG A 438 1.18 25.49 40.79
N THR A 439 0.98 24.88 41.95
CA THR A 439 -0.34 24.51 42.44
C THR A 439 -1.27 25.70 42.63
N ALA A 440 -0.73 26.83 43.11
CA ALA A 440 -1.49 28.08 43.23
C ALA A 440 -1.85 28.69 41.86
N ALA A 441 -0.95 28.60 40.87
CA ALA A 441 -1.20 29.02 39.49
C ALA A 441 -2.23 28.14 38.80
N ASP A 442 -2.12 26.83 38.97
CA ASP A 442 -3.08 25.85 38.45
C ASP A 442 -4.45 25.98 39.13
N GLY A 443 -4.49 26.26 40.45
CA GLY A 443 -5.73 26.53 41.20
C GLY A 443 -6.41 27.84 40.76
N ALA A 444 -5.64 28.87 40.39
CA ALA A 444 -6.16 30.11 39.82
C ALA A 444 -6.68 29.93 38.40
N ALA A 445 -6.03 29.05 37.60
CA ALA A 445 -6.46 28.77 36.24
C ALA A 445 -7.73 27.89 36.17
N TYR A 446 -7.99 27.11 37.24
CA TYR A 446 -9.20 26.25 37.34
C TYR A 446 -10.36 26.90 38.12
N SER A 447 -10.24 28.17 38.55
CA SER A 447 -11.33 28.87 39.25
C SER A 447 -12.31 29.58 38.31
N ILE A 448 -12.43 29.18 37.07
CA ILE A 448 -13.59 29.54 36.23
C ILE A 448 -14.77 28.73 36.74
N ARG A 449 -15.63 29.44 37.52
CA ARG A 449 -16.88 28.85 38.01
C ARG A 449 -17.79 28.65 36.81
N TYR A 450 -18.35 27.45 36.70
CA TYR A 450 -19.40 27.09 35.71
C TYR A 450 -20.63 28.02 35.71
N HIS A 451 -20.69 28.95 36.68
CA HIS A 451 -21.77 29.93 36.81
C HIS A 451 -21.63 31.12 35.86
N ASP A 452 -20.44 31.36 35.29
CA ASP A 452 -20.19 32.52 34.42
C ASP A 452 -20.38 32.22 32.93
N LEU A 453 -20.82 31.02 32.59
CA LEU A 453 -21.10 30.59 31.21
C LEU A 453 -22.59 30.45 30.88
N GLY A 454 -23.48 30.91 31.77
CA GLY A 454 -24.92 30.78 31.60
C GLY A 454 -25.63 32.13 31.81
N GLY A 455 -25.74 32.96 30.79
CA GLY A 455 -26.56 34.16 30.92
C GLY A 455 -26.59 35.04 29.70
N GLU A 456 -27.06 34.55 28.58
CA GLU A 456 -27.72 35.40 27.57
C GLU A 456 -29.07 34.79 27.23
N GLY A 457 -30.07 35.28 27.95
CA GLY A 457 -31.48 35.17 27.62
C GLY A 457 -32.03 36.55 27.32
N HIS A 458 -32.46 36.73 26.10
CA HIS A 458 -33.31 37.79 25.62
C HIS A 458 -34.28 38.33 26.71
N ASP A 459 -34.38 39.62 26.87
CA ASP A 459 -35.68 40.29 26.64
C ASP A 459 -35.49 41.83 26.51
N GLY A 460 -36.22 42.36 25.59
CA GLY A 460 -36.19 43.71 25.15
C GLY A 460 -37.03 44.66 26.00
N GLN A 461 -37.00 45.84 25.59
CA GLN A 461 -37.92 46.98 25.71
C GLN A 461 -37.44 48.17 26.57
N ALA A 462 -37.09 49.18 25.80
CA ALA A 462 -37.79 50.47 25.80
C ALA A 462 -37.47 51.48 26.90
N ALA A 463 -37.06 52.59 26.35
CA ALA A 463 -37.49 53.97 26.66
C ALA A 463 -36.67 54.78 27.65
N ALA A 464 -36.16 55.84 27.08
CA ALA A 464 -36.37 57.23 27.46
C ALA A 464 -35.40 57.89 28.43
N GLU A 465 -34.75 58.87 27.87
CA GLU A 465 -34.59 60.25 28.37
C GLU A 465 -33.81 60.57 29.68
N GLY A 466 -32.91 61.51 29.48
CA GLY A 466 -32.62 62.47 30.49
C GLY A 466 -31.14 62.68 30.77
N ASP A 467 -30.50 63.49 30.00
CA ASP A 467 -30.10 64.88 30.23
C ASP A 467 -29.04 65.12 31.34
N ARG A 468 -27.99 65.82 30.96
CA ARG A 468 -27.10 66.72 31.73
C ARG A 468 -26.07 66.17 32.71
N SER A 469 -24.83 66.25 32.41
CA SER A 469 -23.92 67.44 32.55
C SER A 469 -22.54 67.06 32.08
#